data_7349c047d2dfa8395f034368603645a5
#
_entry.id   7349c047d2dfa8395f034368603645a5
#
_cell.length_a   1.000
_cell.length_b   1.000
_cell.length_c   1.000
_cell.angle_alpha   90.00
_cell.angle_beta   90.00
_cell.angle_gamma   90.00
#
_symmetry.space_group_name_H-M   'P 1'
#
loop_
_entity.id
_entity.type
_entity.pdbx_description
1 polymer ?
#
loop_
_entity_poly.entity_id
_entity_poly.type
_entity_poly.pdbx_seq_one_letter_code
_entity_poly.pdbx_strand_id
1 'polypeptide(L)'
;MDYISTRDPQRTPATFTDILLGGLAPDGGLYLPADYPQVSDDTLTTWRETLTTKGYAALAAEVIKLFVSDIPAEDVEAICARAYTTPTFSTPDIVPVTELDDNLFIGHLSEGPTAAFKDMAMQLLGEFFEYELTRRGETLNILGATSGDTGSAAEYAMRGRPGISVFMLTPAGRMTPFQQAQMFGLDDPNIHNVALDGVFDDCQDIVKAVSNDAEFKQRYRIGAVNSINWARLMAQIVYYISCWIRITDNNAQKVSFSVPTGNFGDICAGHIVRQMGVPIDRLIVATNENNVLDEFFRTGAYRVRSSADTLETSSPSMDISRASNFERFIYDLLGRDATRTAELFSQREGFTLADDSAFPAAAQRYGFLSGSSTHADRVNTIRDTWERLGVMLDPHTADGVRVARGLRDQVDTPIVCLETALPVKFSDTIVEATGREPDLPERFAGIMSAPRHVTDMPNDAAVVKDFIRRTVAG
;
A
#
# COMPACT_ATOMS: atom_id res chain seq x y z
N MET A 1 -11.94 1.80 -20.22
CA MET A 1 -10.71 1.10 -19.77
C MET A 1 -11.06 -0.34 -19.46
N ASP A 2 -10.39 -1.28 -20.11
CA ASP A 2 -10.57 -2.69 -19.84
C ASP A 2 -9.50 -3.21 -18.88
N TYR A 3 -9.87 -4.10 -17.99
CA TYR A 3 -8.99 -4.77 -17.05
C TYR A 3 -8.89 -6.24 -17.41
N ILE A 4 -7.70 -6.81 -17.26
CA ILE A 4 -7.40 -8.21 -17.55
C ILE A 4 -6.69 -8.85 -16.37
N SER A 5 -6.79 -10.17 -16.24
CA SER A 5 -6.04 -10.95 -15.26
C SER A 5 -4.60 -11.21 -15.77
N THR A 6 -3.64 -11.19 -14.85
CA THR A 6 -2.25 -11.59 -15.10
C THR A 6 -2.09 -13.05 -15.50
N ARG A 7 -3.12 -13.89 -15.31
CA ARG A 7 -3.07 -15.34 -15.57
C ARG A 7 -4.05 -15.83 -16.64
N ASP A 8 -4.85 -14.90 -17.19
CA ASP A 8 -5.81 -15.25 -18.25
C ASP A 8 -5.18 -15.07 -19.65
N PRO A 9 -4.85 -16.18 -20.37
CA PRO A 9 -4.30 -16.09 -21.72
C PRO A 9 -5.31 -15.57 -22.75
N GLN A 10 -6.61 -15.61 -22.43
CA GLN A 10 -7.67 -15.08 -23.29
C GLN A 10 -7.86 -13.57 -23.13
N ARG A 11 -7.27 -12.98 -22.07
CA ARG A 11 -7.38 -11.55 -21.76
C ARG A 11 -8.84 -11.09 -21.67
N THR A 12 -9.68 -11.89 -21.00
CA THR A 12 -11.09 -11.59 -20.81
C THR A 12 -11.26 -10.24 -20.15
N PRO A 13 -11.93 -9.26 -20.78
CA PRO A 13 -12.04 -7.92 -20.24
C PRO A 13 -13.03 -7.87 -19.07
N ALA A 14 -12.72 -7.04 -18.08
CA ALA A 14 -13.60 -6.65 -16.99
C ALA A 14 -13.60 -5.12 -16.85
N THR A 15 -14.66 -4.55 -16.29
CA THR A 15 -14.76 -3.13 -15.99
C THR A 15 -14.18 -2.81 -14.61
N PHE A 16 -13.93 -1.55 -14.31
CA PHE A 16 -13.46 -1.15 -12.98
C PHE A 16 -14.44 -1.56 -11.87
N THR A 17 -15.74 -1.35 -12.08
CA THR A 17 -16.77 -1.69 -11.07
C THR A 17 -16.95 -3.21 -10.90
N ASP A 18 -16.60 -4.03 -11.90
CA ASP A 18 -16.60 -5.50 -11.77
C ASP A 18 -15.49 -5.98 -10.82
N ILE A 19 -14.30 -5.35 -10.88
CA ILE A 19 -13.13 -5.78 -10.14
C ILE A 19 -12.99 -5.12 -8.77
N LEU A 20 -13.68 -4.01 -8.55
CA LEU A 20 -13.56 -3.16 -7.35
C LEU A 20 -13.80 -3.95 -6.06
N LEU A 21 -14.89 -4.71 -5.99
CA LEU A 21 -15.29 -5.46 -4.79
C LEU A 21 -14.64 -6.85 -4.69
N GLY A 22 -14.10 -7.36 -5.79
CA GLY A 22 -13.61 -8.74 -5.88
C GLY A 22 -12.15 -8.94 -5.45
N GLY A 23 -11.28 -8.04 -5.83
CA GLY A 23 -9.84 -8.07 -5.56
C GLY A 23 -9.04 -9.02 -6.46
N LEU A 24 -9.26 -10.35 -6.38
CA LEU A 24 -8.65 -11.37 -7.24
C LEU A 24 -9.52 -11.71 -8.45
N ALA A 25 -8.87 -12.06 -9.55
CA ALA A 25 -9.54 -12.66 -10.69
C ALA A 25 -9.96 -14.12 -10.40
N PRO A 26 -10.97 -14.68 -11.12
CA PRO A 26 -11.44 -16.06 -10.92
C PRO A 26 -10.36 -17.13 -11.09
N ASP A 27 -9.33 -16.84 -11.89
CA ASP A 27 -8.16 -17.71 -12.12
C ASP A 27 -7.07 -17.57 -11.04
N GLY A 28 -7.31 -16.71 -10.04
CA GLY A 28 -6.36 -16.40 -8.97
C GLY A 28 -5.28 -15.40 -9.36
N GLY A 29 -5.34 -14.82 -10.56
CA GLY A 29 -4.46 -13.75 -11.02
C GLY A 29 -4.85 -12.38 -10.47
N LEU A 30 -4.04 -11.39 -10.79
CA LEU A 30 -4.25 -10.00 -10.39
C LEU A 30 -4.78 -9.19 -11.57
N TYR A 31 -5.72 -8.28 -11.29
CA TYR A 31 -6.18 -7.36 -12.32
C TYR A 31 -5.21 -6.20 -12.53
N LEU A 32 -5.06 -5.82 -13.81
CA LEU A 32 -4.38 -4.61 -14.25
C LEU A 32 -5.03 -4.11 -15.56
N PRO A 33 -4.83 -2.83 -15.96
CA PRO A 33 -5.32 -2.34 -17.25
C PRO A 33 -4.78 -3.16 -18.41
N ALA A 34 -5.63 -3.46 -19.39
CA ALA A 34 -5.24 -4.14 -20.60
C ALA A 34 -4.10 -3.40 -21.32
N ASP A 35 -4.15 -2.06 -21.29
CA ASP A 35 -3.08 -1.16 -21.74
C ASP A 35 -2.96 0.01 -20.75
N TYR A 36 -1.73 0.43 -20.45
CA TYR A 36 -1.53 1.61 -19.61
C TYR A 36 -1.81 2.89 -20.41
N PRO A 37 -2.58 3.83 -19.84
CA PRO A 37 -2.81 5.12 -20.47
C PRO A 37 -1.47 5.81 -20.76
N GLN A 38 -1.33 6.35 -21.97
CA GLN A 38 -0.15 7.15 -22.32
C GLN A 38 -0.48 8.63 -22.14
N VAL A 39 0.39 9.36 -21.45
CA VAL A 39 0.21 10.79 -21.20
C VAL A 39 1.09 11.62 -22.11
N SER A 40 0.49 12.68 -22.67
CA SER A 40 1.20 13.65 -23.50
C SER A 40 1.86 14.74 -22.65
N ASP A 41 2.75 15.52 -23.24
CA ASP A 41 3.33 16.71 -22.60
C ASP A 41 2.26 17.74 -22.21
N ASP A 42 1.23 17.90 -23.01
CA ASP A 42 0.06 18.74 -22.69
C ASP A 42 -0.69 18.22 -21.45
N THR A 43 -0.83 16.91 -21.33
CA THR A 43 -1.45 16.29 -20.14
C THR A 43 -0.61 16.55 -18.88
N LEU A 44 0.71 16.37 -18.97
CA LEU A 44 1.62 16.67 -17.86
C LEU A 44 1.57 18.14 -17.45
N THR A 45 1.49 19.05 -18.42
CA THR A 45 1.34 20.49 -18.17
C THR A 45 0.01 20.79 -17.48
N THR A 46 -1.08 20.20 -17.93
CA THR A 46 -2.41 20.34 -17.30
C THR A 46 -2.40 19.84 -15.87
N TRP A 47 -1.78 18.68 -15.60
CA TRP A 47 -1.68 18.13 -14.25
C TRP A 47 -0.87 19.03 -13.31
N ARG A 48 0.20 19.63 -13.80
CA ARG A 48 1.00 20.60 -13.05
C ARG A 48 0.19 21.84 -12.67
N GLU A 49 -0.56 22.38 -13.62
CA GLU A 49 -1.48 23.51 -13.39
C GLU A 49 -2.60 23.10 -12.39
N THR A 50 -3.19 21.93 -12.57
CA THR A 50 -4.27 21.43 -11.72
C THR A 50 -3.80 21.27 -10.27
N LEU A 51 -2.64 20.63 -10.03
CA LEU A 51 -2.09 20.49 -8.69
C LEU A 51 -1.84 21.85 -8.03
N THR A 52 -1.28 22.80 -8.78
CA THR A 52 -0.91 24.11 -8.27
C THR A 52 -2.12 24.99 -7.96
N THR A 53 -3.17 24.92 -8.79
CA THR A 53 -4.32 25.84 -8.70
C THR A 53 -5.53 25.24 -7.98
N LYS A 54 -5.71 23.92 -8.05
CA LYS A 54 -6.90 23.22 -7.54
C LYS A 54 -6.57 22.18 -6.46
N GLY A 55 -5.28 21.84 -6.28
CA GLY A 55 -4.81 20.93 -5.26
C GLY A 55 -4.86 19.45 -5.62
N TYR A 56 -4.49 18.60 -4.63
CA TYR A 56 -4.28 17.17 -4.81
C TYR A 56 -5.55 16.40 -5.24
N ALA A 57 -6.71 16.70 -4.64
CA ALA A 57 -7.96 16.00 -4.96
C ALA A 57 -8.36 16.17 -6.44
N ALA A 58 -8.14 17.36 -7.00
CA ALA A 58 -8.40 17.63 -8.41
C ALA A 58 -7.41 16.90 -9.33
N LEU A 59 -6.12 16.86 -8.97
CA LEU A 59 -5.13 16.03 -9.68
C LEU A 59 -5.52 14.54 -9.62
N ALA A 60 -5.92 14.06 -8.45
CA ALA A 60 -6.38 12.68 -8.29
C ALA A 60 -7.54 12.35 -9.23
N ALA A 61 -8.53 13.22 -9.34
CA ALA A 61 -9.64 13.03 -10.26
C ALA A 61 -9.19 12.97 -11.73
N GLU A 62 -8.29 13.86 -12.16
CA GLU A 62 -7.74 13.84 -13.53
C GLU A 62 -7.01 12.53 -13.86
N VAL A 63 -6.20 12.03 -12.91
CA VAL A 63 -5.46 10.79 -13.08
C VAL A 63 -6.39 9.58 -13.06
N ILE A 64 -7.30 9.51 -12.09
CA ILE A 64 -8.18 8.35 -11.88
C ILE A 64 -9.17 8.18 -13.01
N LYS A 65 -9.67 9.28 -13.62
CA LYS A 65 -10.53 9.23 -14.80
C LYS A 65 -9.90 8.49 -15.99
N LEU A 66 -8.58 8.39 -16.07
CA LEU A 66 -7.91 7.59 -17.10
C LEU A 66 -8.12 6.08 -16.90
N PHE A 67 -8.36 5.65 -15.68
CA PHE A 67 -8.52 4.25 -15.28
C PHE A 67 -9.98 3.86 -15.07
N VAL A 68 -10.84 4.78 -14.68
CA VAL A 68 -12.24 4.54 -14.34
C VAL A 68 -13.13 5.13 -15.42
N SER A 69 -13.61 4.28 -16.35
CA SER A 69 -14.42 4.70 -17.50
C SER A 69 -15.91 4.31 -17.39
N ASP A 70 -16.27 3.55 -16.39
CA ASP A 70 -17.62 3.01 -16.14
C ASP A 70 -18.34 3.69 -14.95
N ILE A 71 -17.73 4.74 -14.41
CA ILE A 71 -18.33 5.68 -13.47
C ILE A 71 -18.35 7.08 -14.12
N PRO A 72 -19.43 7.87 -14.00
CA PRO A 72 -19.48 9.23 -14.52
C PRO A 72 -18.32 10.10 -14.00
N ALA A 73 -17.77 10.95 -14.86
CA ALA A 73 -16.61 11.78 -14.52
C ALA A 73 -16.85 12.69 -13.30
N GLU A 74 -18.06 13.28 -13.21
CA GLU A 74 -18.48 14.08 -12.08
C GLU A 74 -18.52 13.30 -10.75
N ASP A 75 -18.87 12.01 -10.80
CA ASP A 75 -18.91 11.17 -9.62
C ASP A 75 -17.47 10.81 -9.16
N VAL A 76 -16.56 10.55 -10.12
CA VAL A 76 -15.13 10.36 -9.81
C VAL A 76 -14.53 11.62 -9.17
N GLU A 77 -14.86 12.80 -9.68
CA GLU A 77 -14.43 14.08 -9.10
C GLU A 77 -14.96 14.24 -7.66
N ALA A 78 -16.23 13.94 -7.43
CA ALA A 78 -16.84 14.02 -6.11
C ALA A 78 -16.23 13.00 -5.13
N ILE A 79 -15.95 11.78 -5.58
CA ILE A 79 -15.27 10.73 -4.81
C ILE A 79 -13.88 11.21 -4.38
N CYS A 80 -13.06 11.72 -5.31
CA CYS A 80 -11.72 12.22 -5.00
C CYS A 80 -11.77 13.42 -4.04
N ALA A 81 -12.73 14.34 -4.21
CA ALA A 81 -12.91 15.50 -3.35
C ALA A 81 -13.27 15.11 -1.91
N ARG A 82 -14.03 14.02 -1.71
CA ARG A 82 -14.33 13.51 -0.36
C ARG A 82 -13.19 12.72 0.24
N ALA A 83 -12.48 11.95 -0.57
CA ALA A 83 -11.35 11.13 -0.11
C ALA A 83 -10.16 11.99 0.38
N TYR A 84 -9.82 13.03 -0.38
CA TYR A 84 -8.62 13.85 -0.16
C TYR A 84 -8.96 15.25 0.30
N THR A 85 -9.33 15.38 1.57
CA THR A 85 -9.77 16.64 2.17
C THR A 85 -9.17 16.84 3.56
N THR A 86 -9.12 18.07 4.03
CA THR A 86 -8.91 18.40 5.42
C THR A 86 -10.28 18.43 6.13
N PRO A 87 -10.41 17.95 7.38
CA PRO A 87 -9.34 17.51 8.29
C PRO A 87 -8.94 16.02 8.18
N THR A 88 -9.43 15.26 7.19
CA THR A 88 -9.05 13.85 7.02
C THR A 88 -7.54 13.71 6.89
N PHE A 89 -6.93 14.56 6.07
CA PHE A 89 -5.48 14.75 6.02
C PHE A 89 -5.10 16.02 6.77
N SER A 90 -4.00 16.02 7.48
CA SER A 90 -3.56 17.11 8.37
C SER A 90 -3.10 18.37 7.63
N THR A 91 -2.85 18.27 6.33
CA THR A 91 -2.42 19.39 5.49
C THR A 91 -3.23 19.47 4.19
N PRO A 92 -3.52 20.68 3.67
CA PRO A 92 -4.19 20.84 2.39
C PRO A 92 -3.35 20.36 1.20
N ASP A 93 -2.04 20.23 1.36
CA ASP A 93 -1.16 19.64 0.34
C ASP A 93 -1.40 18.15 0.14
N ILE A 94 -1.99 17.45 1.11
CA ILE A 94 -2.24 16.01 1.18
C ILE A 94 -0.93 15.20 1.14
N VAL A 95 -0.06 15.50 0.18
CA VAL A 95 1.29 14.90 0.01
C VAL A 95 2.31 16.03 -0.09
N PRO A 96 2.73 16.63 1.03
CA PRO A 96 3.85 17.57 1.01
C PRO A 96 5.16 16.84 0.66
N VAL A 97 6.12 17.58 0.11
CA VAL A 97 7.46 17.08 -0.19
C VAL A 97 8.47 18.04 0.42
N THR A 98 9.44 17.50 1.16
CA THR A 98 10.52 18.29 1.77
C THR A 98 11.87 17.73 1.37
N GLU A 99 12.83 18.60 1.16
CA GLU A 99 14.22 18.19 0.96
C GLU A 99 14.81 17.72 2.30
N LEU A 100 15.43 16.55 2.29
CA LEU A 100 16.11 15.98 3.45
C LEU A 100 17.58 16.41 3.45
N ASP A 101 18.33 15.99 2.43
CA ASP A 101 19.70 16.40 2.17
C ASP A 101 20.12 16.01 0.72
N ASP A 102 21.09 16.73 0.16
CA ASP A 102 21.82 16.35 -1.07
C ASP A 102 20.92 15.83 -2.23
N ASN A 103 19.90 16.60 -2.59
CA ASN A 103 18.91 16.18 -3.61
C ASN A 103 18.11 14.91 -3.25
N LEU A 104 18.06 14.54 -1.98
CA LEU A 104 17.17 13.52 -1.44
C LEU A 104 15.99 14.19 -0.76
N PHE A 105 14.80 13.83 -1.18
CA PHE A 105 13.53 14.38 -0.70
C PHE A 105 12.72 13.30 0.02
N ILE A 106 11.84 13.74 0.93
CA ILE A 106 10.80 12.88 1.52
C ILE A 106 9.45 13.29 0.94
N GLY A 107 8.75 12.33 0.33
CA GLY A 107 7.33 12.46 -0.01
C GLY A 107 6.49 12.01 1.18
N HIS A 108 5.85 12.95 1.86
CA HIS A 108 5.12 12.69 3.10
C HIS A 108 3.76 12.07 2.79
N LEU A 109 3.60 10.77 3.05
CA LEU A 109 2.38 10.01 2.80
C LEU A 109 1.59 9.69 4.08
N SER A 110 2.10 10.08 5.24
CA SER A 110 1.52 9.75 6.55
C SER A 110 0.68 10.86 7.18
N GLU A 111 0.22 11.82 6.37
CA GLU A 111 -0.64 12.94 6.81
C GLU A 111 -2.09 12.53 7.06
N GLY A 112 -2.46 11.30 6.72
CA GLY A 112 -3.79 10.75 6.88
C GLY A 112 -4.17 10.38 8.33
N PRO A 113 -5.39 9.87 8.54
CA PRO A 113 -5.96 9.65 9.87
C PRO A 113 -5.24 8.58 10.69
N THR A 114 -4.48 7.69 10.07
CA THR A 114 -3.76 6.63 10.80
C THR A 114 -2.25 6.80 10.80
N ALA A 115 -1.74 7.90 10.28
CA ALA A 115 -0.30 8.19 10.22
C ALA A 115 0.50 7.12 9.47
N ALA A 116 -0.05 6.59 8.38
CA ALA A 116 0.61 5.66 7.47
C ALA A 116 0.19 5.91 6.02
N PHE A 117 1.09 5.65 5.07
CA PHE A 117 0.84 5.82 3.62
C PHE A 117 -0.40 5.08 3.11
N LYS A 118 -0.81 4.04 3.83
CA LYS A 118 -1.99 3.22 3.49
C LYS A 118 -3.29 4.04 3.49
N ASP A 119 -3.35 5.13 4.24
CA ASP A 119 -4.48 6.05 4.22
C ASP A 119 -4.75 6.62 2.83
N MET A 120 -3.68 6.88 2.05
CA MET A 120 -3.81 7.41 0.69
C MET A 120 -4.69 6.53 -0.21
N ALA A 121 -4.53 5.22 -0.10
CA ALA A 121 -5.32 4.28 -0.87
C ALA A 121 -6.66 3.92 -0.19
N MET A 122 -6.67 3.78 1.13
CA MET A 122 -7.86 3.31 1.85
C MET A 122 -8.97 4.35 1.89
N GLN A 123 -8.66 5.64 2.04
CA GLN A 123 -9.67 6.70 2.03
C GLN A 123 -10.41 6.73 0.68
N LEU A 124 -9.69 6.63 -0.43
CA LEU A 124 -10.29 6.55 -1.76
C LEU A 124 -11.08 5.26 -1.97
N LEU A 125 -10.56 4.12 -1.50
CA LEU A 125 -11.24 2.83 -1.60
C LEU A 125 -12.57 2.84 -0.85
N GLY A 126 -12.61 3.45 0.33
CA GLY A 126 -13.84 3.61 1.11
C GLY A 126 -14.93 4.38 0.36
N GLU A 127 -14.55 5.46 -0.31
CA GLU A 127 -15.47 6.25 -1.15
C GLU A 127 -16.00 5.44 -2.34
N PHE A 128 -15.13 4.70 -3.04
CA PHE A 128 -15.56 3.84 -4.14
C PHE A 128 -16.43 2.67 -3.68
N PHE A 129 -16.13 2.07 -2.54
CA PHE A 129 -16.97 0.99 -1.99
C PHE A 129 -18.36 1.49 -1.63
N GLU A 130 -18.47 2.61 -0.91
CA GLU A 130 -19.77 3.20 -0.57
C GLU A 130 -20.57 3.56 -1.81
N TYR A 131 -19.93 4.18 -2.81
CA TYR A 131 -20.56 4.53 -4.10
C TYR A 131 -21.14 3.30 -4.78
N GLU A 132 -20.34 2.26 -4.97
CA GLU A 132 -20.73 1.07 -5.72
C GLU A 132 -21.75 0.20 -4.97
N LEU A 133 -21.59 0.03 -3.66
CA LEU A 133 -22.55 -0.70 -2.84
C LEU A 133 -23.91 0.01 -2.78
N THR A 134 -23.92 1.33 -2.68
CA THR A 134 -25.15 2.13 -2.75
C THR A 134 -25.84 1.97 -4.11
N ARG A 135 -25.07 2.05 -5.20
CA ARG A 135 -25.58 1.88 -6.57
C ARG A 135 -26.19 0.49 -6.79
N ARG A 136 -25.60 -0.56 -6.22
CA ARG A 136 -26.08 -1.94 -6.31
C ARG A 136 -27.18 -2.29 -5.31
N GLY A 137 -27.38 -1.49 -4.27
CA GLY A 137 -28.24 -1.85 -3.13
C GLY A 137 -27.68 -3.05 -2.34
N GLU A 138 -26.37 -3.14 -2.22
CA GLU A 138 -25.66 -4.24 -1.60
C GLU A 138 -24.96 -3.83 -0.32
N THR A 139 -24.53 -4.84 0.46
CA THR A 139 -23.70 -4.66 1.67
C THR A 139 -22.41 -5.46 1.55
N LEU A 140 -21.41 -5.10 2.35
CA LEU A 140 -20.12 -5.77 2.38
C LEU A 140 -19.63 -5.93 3.82
N ASN A 141 -19.22 -7.13 4.18
CA ASN A 141 -18.57 -7.42 5.45
C ASN A 141 -17.09 -7.70 5.18
N ILE A 142 -16.24 -6.75 5.51
CA ILE A 142 -14.80 -6.85 5.32
C ILE A 142 -14.24 -7.70 6.46
N LEU A 143 -13.57 -8.80 6.12
CA LEU A 143 -12.81 -9.61 7.06
C LEU A 143 -11.33 -9.51 6.73
N GLY A 144 -10.52 -9.13 7.69
CA GLY A 144 -9.09 -8.99 7.52
C GLY A 144 -8.28 -9.45 8.73
N ALA A 145 -7.02 -9.80 8.49
CA ALA A 145 -6.00 -9.96 9.52
C ALA A 145 -4.96 -8.86 9.37
N THR A 146 -4.50 -8.30 10.47
CA THR A 146 -3.56 -7.19 10.45
C THR A 146 -2.53 -7.27 11.59
N SER A 147 -1.33 -6.77 11.30
CA SER A 147 -0.30 -6.46 12.29
C SER A 147 -0.38 -5.00 12.80
N GLY A 148 -1.34 -4.19 12.31
CA GLY A 148 -1.61 -2.83 12.77
C GLY A 148 -1.94 -1.85 11.64
N ASP A 149 -1.00 -1.51 10.76
CA ASP A 149 -1.15 -0.40 9.79
C ASP A 149 -2.25 -0.61 8.75
N THR A 150 -2.38 -1.80 8.20
CA THR A 150 -3.42 -2.08 7.20
C THR A 150 -4.81 -2.07 7.83
N GLY A 151 -4.94 -2.66 9.03
CA GLY A 151 -6.19 -2.70 9.76
C GLY A 151 -6.66 -1.32 10.18
N SER A 152 -5.79 -0.53 10.81
CA SER A 152 -6.14 0.84 11.21
C SER A 152 -6.56 1.69 10.02
N ALA A 153 -5.83 1.65 8.91
CA ALA A 153 -6.18 2.39 7.70
C ALA A 153 -7.54 1.95 7.11
N ALA A 154 -7.82 0.64 7.11
CA ALA A 154 -9.10 0.11 6.65
C ALA A 154 -10.28 0.55 7.54
N GLU A 155 -10.11 0.44 8.86
CA GLU A 155 -11.15 0.83 9.81
C GLU A 155 -11.47 2.32 9.73
N TYR A 156 -10.46 3.19 9.71
CA TYR A 156 -10.67 4.64 9.58
C TYR A 156 -11.28 5.04 8.25
N ALA A 157 -11.01 4.31 7.18
CA ALA A 157 -11.63 4.56 5.88
C ALA A 157 -13.09 4.08 5.79
N MET A 158 -13.44 3.02 6.53
CA MET A 158 -14.74 2.36 6.44
C MET A 158 -15.70 2.72 7.59
N ARG A 159 -15.20 3.35 8.67
CA ARG A 159 -16.01 3.72 9.83
C ARG A 159 -17.20 4.59 9.45
N GLY A 160 -18.36 4.26 10.00
CA GLY A 160 -19.59 5.02 9.79
C GLY A 160 -20.18 4.94 8.37
N ARG A 161 -19.60 4.15 7.45
CA ARG A 161 -20.13 4.03 6.07
C ARG A 161 -21.31 3.07 6.02
N PRO A 162 -22.45 3.49 5.43
CA PRO A 162 -23.63 2.64 5.28
C PRO A 162 -23.30 1.36 4.47
N GLY A 163 -23.85 0.23 4.91
CA GLY A 163 -23.73 -1.03 4.19
C GLY A 163 -22.34 -1.70 4.29
N ILE A 164 -21.39 -1.14 5.04
CA ILE A 164 -20.06 -1.73 5.25
C ILE A 164 -19.88 -2.04 6.72
N SER A 165 -19.47 -3.28 7.04
CA SER A 165 -18.96 -3.67 8.36
C SER A 165 -17.54 -4.18 8.24
N VAL A 166 -16.72 -3.94 9.25
CA VAL A 166 -15.30 -4.34 9.28
C VAL A 166 -15.07 -5.25 10.47
N PHE A 167 -14.55 -6.44 10.20
CA PHE A 167 -14.10 -7.41 11.19
C PHE A 167 -12.60 -7.58 11.05
N MET A 168 -11.83 -7.04 12.00
CA MET A 168 -10.38 -7.05 11.94
C MET A 168 -9.80 -7.96 13.02
N LEU A 169 -9.08 -8.99 12.58
CA LEU A 169 -8.42 -9.95 13.43
C LEU A 169 -6.98 -9.52 13.68
N THR A 170 -6.57 -9.51 14.95
CA THR A 170 -5.22 -9.15 15.39
C THR A 170 -4.68 -10.20 16.35
N PRO A 171 -3.38 -10.50 16.34
CA PRO A 171 -2.77 -11.33 17.36
C PRO A 171 -2.72 -10.57 18.70
N ALA A 172 -3.22 -11.18 19.77
CA ALA A 172 -3.31 -10.55 21.09
C ALA A 172 -1.93 -10.06 21.57
N GLY A 173 -1.84 -8.78 21.93
CA GLY A 173 -0.65 -8.17 22.53
C GLY A 173 0.57 -8.00 21.57
N ARG A 174 0.41 -8.17 20.24
CA ARG A 174 1.52 -8.10 19.28
C ARG A 174 1.65 -6.77 18.54
N MET A 175 0.61 -5.94 18.51
CA MET A 175 0.68 -4.61 17.94
C MET A 175 1.37 -3.62 18.88
N THR A 176 1.97 -2.56 18.31
CA THR A 176 2.50 -1.46 19.13
C THR A 176 1.38 -0.79 19.94
N PRO A 177 1.69 -0.17 21.09
CA PRO A 177 0.68 0.52 21.91
C PRO A 177 -0.11 1.56 21.12
N PHE A 178 0.54 2.29 20.22
CA PHE A 178 -0.09 3.30 19.37
C PHE A 178 -1.06 2.67 18.35
N GLN A 179 -0.65 1.60 17.67
CA GLN A 179 -1.52 0.87 16.74
C GLN A 179 -2.75 0.28 17.44
N GLN A 180 -2.56 -0.29 18.64
CA GLN A 180 -3.69 -0.75 19.45
C GLN A 180 -4.64 0.40 19.82
N ALA A 181 -4.09 1.57 20.19
CA ALA A 181 -4.90 2.73 20.52
C ALA A 181 -5.69 3.25 19.31
N GLN A 182 -5.09 3.24 18.13
CA GLN A 182 -5.78 3.63 16.90
C GLN A 182 -6.97 2.72 16.57
N MET A 183 -6.77 1.41 16.61
CA MET A 183 -7.81 0.44 16.23
C MET A 183 -8.84 0.27 17.33
N PHE A 184 -8.40 -0.05 18.54
CA PHE A 184 -9.31 -0.38 19.64
C PHE A 184 -9.98 0.84 20.25
N GLY A 185 -9.51 2.05 19.94
CA GLY A 185 -10.15 3.31 20.34
C GLY A 185 -11.40 3.66 19.53
N LEU A 186 -11.69 2.94 18.43
CA LEU A 186 -12.88 3.17 17.63
C LEU A 186 -14.13 2.56 18.26
N ASP A 187 -15.19 3.36 18.40
CA ASP A 187 -16.51 2.97 18.94
C ASP A 187 -17.62 3.08 17.87
N ASP A 188 -17.24 2.93 16.61
CA ASP A 188 -18.19 2.95 15.51
C ASP A 188 -18.94 1.61 15.42
N PRO A 189 -20.27 1.62 15.25
CA PRO A 189 -21.08 0.40 15.32
C PRO A 189 -20.78 -0.62 14.21
N ASN A 190 -20.10 -0.20 13.16
CA ASN A 190 -19.71 -1.05 12.04
C ASN A 190 -18.24 -1.49 12.07
N ILE A 191 -17.49 -1.17 13.13
CA ILE A 191 -16.09 -1.58 13.34
C ILE A 191 -16.00 -2.62 14.46
N HIS A 192 -15.45 -3.77 14.16
CA HIS A 192 -15.36 -4.91 15.08
C HIS A 192 -13.94 -5.42 15.18
N ASN A 193 -13.25 -5.05 16.23
CA ASN A 193 -11.90 -5.52 16.55
C ASN A 193 -11.94 -6.84 17.32
N VAL A 194 -11.17 -7.82 16.85
CA VAL A 194 -11.05 -9.15 17.49
C VAL A 194 -9.57 -9.44 17.77
N ALA A 195 -9.23 -9.64 19.03
CA ALA A 195 -7.92 -10.11 19.44
C ALA A 195 -7.94 -11.63 19.61
N LEU A 196 -7.09 -12.34 18.87
CA LEU A 196 -6.99 -13.79 18.87
C LEU A 196 -5.79 -14.28 19.67
N ASP A 197 -5.97 -15.36 20.40
CA ASP A 197 -4.86 -16.08 21.02
C ASP A 197 -4.00 -16.72 19.92
N GLY A 198 -2.78 -16.21 19.71
CA GLY A 198 -1.89 -16.75 18.70
C GLY A 198 -0.95 -15.70 18.08
N VAL A 199 -0.46 -16.02 16.89
CA VAL A 199 0.41 -15.17 16.08
C VAL A 199 -0.34 -14.64 14.86
N PHE A 200 0.30 -13.77 14.09
CA PHE A 200 -0.31 -13.16 12.90
C PHE A 200 -0.75 -14.20 11.85
N ASP A 201 0.03 -15.26 11.68
CA ASP A 201 -0.31 -16.35 10.75
C ASP A 201 -1.61 -17.08 11.15
N ASP A 202 -1.86 -17.23 12.45
CA ASP A 202 -3.12 -17.80 12.95
C ASP A 202 -4.32 -16.94 12.55
N CYS A 203 -4.20 -15.61 12.67
CA CYS A 203 -5.23 -14.69 12.22
C CYS A 203 -5.47 -14.81 10.70
N GLN A 204 -4.41 -14.91 9.92
CA GLN A 204 -4.53 -15.10 8.47
C GLN A 204 -5.17 -16.44 8.10
N ASP A 205 -4.86 -17.50 8.82
CA ASP A 205 -5.43 -18.82 8.57
C ASP A 205 -6.93 -18.87 8.87
N ILE A 206 -7.40 -18.17 9.91
CA ILE A 206 -8.83 -17.98 10.15
C ILE A 206 -9.48 -17.20 9.01
N VAL A 207 -8.89 -16.08 8.56
CA VAL A 207 -9.41 -15.31 7.43
C VAL A 207 -9.52 -16.19 6.18
N LYS A 208 -8.50 -17.00 5.89
CA LYS A 208 -8.52 -17.96 4.77
C LYS A 208 -9.63 -19.01 4.95
N ALA A 209 -9.75 -19.60 6.16
CA ALA A 209 -10.77 -20.62 6.46
C ALA A 209 -12.19 -20.08 6.28
N VAL A 210 -12.45 -18.84 6.71
CA VAL A 210 -13.75 -18.18 6.52
C VAL A 210 -13.99 -17.84 5.06
N SER A 211 -12.98 -17.31 4.34
CA SER A 211 -13.09 -16.88 2.94
C SER A 211 -13.21 -18.05 1.96
N ASN A 212 -12.68 -19.23 2.32
CA ASN A 212 -12.77 -20.45 1.52
C ASN A 212 -14.09 -21.21 1.72
N ASP A 213 -14.87 -20.87 2.76
CA ASP A 213 -16.24 -21.36 2.91
C ASP A 213 -17.15 -20.57 1.96
N ALA A 214 -17.38 -21.10 0.77
CA ALA A 214 -18.10 -20.42 -0.30
C ALA A 214 -19.55 -20.08 0.10
N GLU A 215 -20.24 -20.97 0.85
CA GLU A 215 -21.60 -20.72 1.33
C GLU A 215 -21.63 -19.58 2.35
N PHE A 216 -20.73 -19.59 3.33
CA PHE A 216 -20.63 -18.55 4.33
C PHE A 216 -20.25 -17.21 3.69
N LYS A 217 -19.23 -17.22 2.83
CA LYS A 217 -18.76 -16.03 2.09
C LYS A 217 -19.88 -15.37 1.29
N GLN A 218 -20.64 -16.16 0.53
CA GLN A 218 -21.75 -15.66 -0.27
C GLN A 218 -22.90 -15.15 0.59
N ARG A 219 -23.29 -15.93 1.61
CA ARG A 219 -24.41 -15.59 2.49
C ARG A 219 -24.18 -14.30 3.29
N TYR A 220 -22.96 -14.12 3.83
CA TYR A 220 -22.59 -12.97 4.65
C TYR A 220 -21.80 -11.93 3.88
N ARG A 221 -21.70 -12.04 2.56
CA ARG A 221 -21.01 -11.07 1.69
C ARG A 221 -19.62 -10.69 2.20
N ILE A 222 -18.82 -11.72 2.51
CA ILE A 222 -17.47 -11.54 3.02
C ILE A 222 -16.55 -11.04 1.91
N GLY A 223 -15.94 -9.89 2.14
CA GLY A 223 -14.94 -9.29 1.27
C GLY A 223 -13.65 -8.96 2.00
N ALA A 224 -12.71 -8.37 1.30
CA ALA A 224 -11.41 -8.01 1.83
C ALA A 224 -10.89 -6.68 1.25
N VAL A 225 -9.97 -6.05 1.99
CA VAL A 225 -9.26 -4.83 1.56
C VAL A 225 -7.76 -5.10 1.36
N ASN A 226 -7.45 -6.17 0.64
CA ASN A 226 -6.09 -6.62 0.42
C ASN A 226 -5.27 -5.65 -0.44
N SER A 227 -3.93 -5.69 -0.29
CA SER A 227 -2.99 -4.88 -1.07
C SER A 227 -3.04 -5.15 -2.58
N ILE A 228 -3.62 -6.28 -2.99
CA ILE A 228 -3.79 -6.69 -4.39
C ILE A 228 -4.97 -6.00 -5.10
N ASN A 229 -5.89 -5.37 -4.37
CA ASN A 229 -7.01 -4.67 -4.99
C ASN A 229 -6.49 -3.56 -5.90
N TRP A 230 -6.93 -3.55 -7.17
CA TRP A 230 -6.48 -2.58 -8.16
C TRP A 230 -6.75 -1.13 -7.75
N ALA A 231 -7.90 -0.84 -7.14
CA ALA A 231 -8.23 0.52 -6.72
C ALA A 231 -7.22 1.08 -5.69
N ARG A 232 -6.65 0.21 -4.84
CA ARG A 232 -5.56 0.61 -3.93
C ARG A 232 -4.30 1.01 -4.68
N LEU A 233 -3.91 0.23 -5.69
CA LEU A 233 -2.73 0.52 -6.50
C LEU A 233 -2.95 1.78 -7.35
N MET A 234 -4.14 1.94 -7.94
CA MET A 234 -4.52 3.11 -8.72
C MET A 234 -4.42 4.41 -7.89
N ALA A 235 -4.86 4.40 -6.64
CA ALA A 235 -4.73 5.54 -5.73
C ALA A 235 -3.27 5.95 -5.50
N GLN A 236 -2.36 4.98 -5.49
CA GLN A 236 -0.93 5.21 -5.28
C GLN A 236 -0.25 5.87 -6.49
N ILE A 237 -0.77 5.68 -7.70
CA ILE A 237 -0.29 6.36 -8.91
C ILE A 237 -0.25 7.88 -8.73
N VAL A 238 -1.24 8.44 -8.07
CA VAL A 238 -1.44 9.89 -7.94
C VAL A 238 -0.28 10.56 -7.19
N TYR A 239 0.18 9.99 -6.08
CA TYR A 239 1.22 10.64 -5.29
C TYR A 239 2.62 10.59 -5.94
N TYR A 240 2.92 9.60 -6.80
CA TYR A 240 4.14 9.66 -7.62
C TYR A 240 4.13 10.86 -8.55
N ILE A 241 2.99 11.10 -9.22
CA ILE A 241 2.81 12.26 -10.10
C ILE A 241 2.88 13.55 -9.30
N SER A 242 2.22 13.62 -8.15
CA SER A 242 2.27 14.80 -7.27
C SER A 242 3.68 15.10 -6.78
N CYS A 243 4.44 14.10 -6.33
CA CYS A 243 5.82 14.29 -5.91
C CYS A 243 6.71 14.75 -7.06
N TRP A 244 6.57 14.15 -8.25
CA TRP A 244 7.31 14.58 -9.44
C TRP A 244 7.02 16.05 -9.77
N ILE A 245 5.75 16.48 -9.77
CA ILE A 245 5.38 17.86 -10.04
C ILE A 245 6.01 18.83 -9.03
N ARG A 246 6.01 18.46 -7.72
CA ARG A 246 6.44 19.35 -6.63
C ARG A 246 7.94 19.64 -6.63
N ILE A 247 8.76 18.75 -7.18
CA ILE A 247 10.23 18.90 -7.15
C ILE A 247 10.83 19.18 -8.53
N THR A 248 9.99 19.38 -9.56
CA THR A 248 10.44 19.71 -10.90
C THR A 248 9.78 20.98 -11.44
N ASP A 249 10.51 21.74 -12.24
CA ASP A 249 10.03 23.00 -12.83
C ASP A 249 9.35 22.80 -14.18
N ASN A 250 9.66 21.69 -14.86
CA ASN A 250 9.16 21.41 -16.21
C ASN A 250 9.05 19.92 -16.48
N ASN A 251 8.41 19.57 -17.60
CA ASN A 251 8.10 18.18 -17.96
C ASN A 251 9.31 17.36 -18.47
N ALA A 252 10.44 17.99 -18.75
CA ALA A 252 11.65 17.28 -19.18
C ALA A 252 12.50 16.77 -18.02
N GLN A 253 12.31 17.34 -16.82
CA GLN A 253 13.05 16.95 -15.62
C GLN A 253 12.57 15.60 -15.09
N LYS A 254 13.52 14.72 -14.84
CA LYS A 254 13.27 13.38 -14.29
C LYS A 254 13.50 13.34 -12.78
N VAL A 255 12.83 12.41 -12.16
CA VAL A 255 12.91 12.11 -10.73
C VAL A 255 13.06 10.61 -10.54
N SER A 256 13.79 10.20 -9.54
CA SER A 256 13.83 8.80 -9.07
C SER A 256 13.10 8.65 -7.76
N PHE A 257 12.62 7.46 -7.47
CA PHE A 257 11.92 7.16 -6.22
C PHE A 257 12.60 6.02 -5.48
N SER A 258 12.82 6.20 -4.18
CA SER A 258 13.21 5.14 -3.25
C SER A 258 11.99 4.74 -2.43
N VAL A 259 11.64 3.47 -2.50
CA VAL A 259 10.37 2.98 -1.97
C VAL A 259 10.60 1.85 -0.99
N PRO A 260 10.30 2.07 0.31
CA PRO A 260 10.25 0.98 1.28
C PRO A 260 9.27 -0.09 0.81
N THR A 261 9.77 -1.31 0.57
CA THR A 261 9.02 -2.30 -0.20
C THR A 261 8.87 -3.63 0.52
N GLY A 262 7.63 -4.04 0.79
CA GLY A 262 7.24 -5.38 1.22
C GLY A 262 6.43 -6.08 0.12
N ASN A 263 5.12 -5.81 0.03
CA ASN A 263 4.20 -6.42 -0.92
C ASN A 263 4.31 -5.93 -2.38
N PHE A 264 5.27 -5.09 -2.68
CA PHE A 264 5.50 -4.52 -4.02
C PHE A 264 4.37 -3.62 -4.55
N GLY A 265 3.36 -3.31 -3.77
CA GLY A 265 2.19 -2.53 -4.22
C GLY A 265 2.55 -1.10 -4.57
N ASP A 266 3.23 -0.42 -3.68
CA ASP A 266 3.64 0.97 -3.81
C ASP A 266 4.56 1.15 -5.03
N ILE A 267 5.67 0.46 -5.09
CA ILE A 267 6.63 0.60 -6.20
C ILE A 267 6.07 0.09 -7.54
N CYS A 268 5.09 -0.82 -7.53
CA CYS A 268 4.33 -1.22 -8.72
C CYS A 268 3.52 -0.04 -9.29
N ALA A 269 2.95 0.81 -8.43
CA ALA A 269 2.32 2.04 -8.88
C ALA A 269 3.33 2.98 -9.54
N GLY A 270 4.53 3.13 -8.98
CA GLY A 270 5.63 3.87 -9.60
C GLY A 270 6.04 3.30 -10.97
N HIS A 271 6.09 1.96 -11.09
CA HIS A 271 6.32 1.29 -12.38
C HIS A 271 5.26 1.68 -13.42
N ILE A 272 3.98 1.65 -13.04
CA ILE A 272 2.90 2.02 -13.95
C ILE A 272 2.99 3.49 -14.35
N VAL A 273 3.24 4.40 -13.41
CA VAL A 273 3.43 5.84 -13.69
C VAL A 273 4.54 6.06 -14.71
N ARG A 274 5.64 5.32 -14.57
CA ARG A 274 6.74 5.36 -15.53
C ARG A 274 6.32 4.82 -16.91
N GLN A 275 5.52 3.74 -16.95
CA GLN A 275 4.98 3.18 -18.19
C GLN A 275 3.94 4.09 -18.86
N MET A 276 3.26 4.95 -18.11
CA MET A 276 2.37 5.99 -18.64
C MET A 276 3.12 7.12 -19.35
N GLY A 277 4.43 7.23 -19.18
CA GLY A 277 5.27 8.27 -19.78
C GLY A 277 5.59 9.45 -18.87
N VAL A 278 5.25 9.40 -17.58
CA VAL A 278 5.72 10.39 -16.61
C VAL A 278 7.23 10.26 -16.44
N PRO A 279 7.99 11.37 -16.38
CA PRO A 279 9.45 11.35 -16.36
C PRO A 279 10.04 10.81 -15.04
N ILE A 280 9.91 9.51 -14.82
CA ILE A 280 10.59 8.78 -13.75
C ILE A 280 11.83 8.11 -14.31
N ASP A 281 12.99 8.36 -13.70
CA ASP A 281 14.25 7.76 -14.13
C ASP A 281 14.46 6.39 -13.50
N ARG A 282 14.57 6.31 -12.18
CA ARG A 282 14.81 5.07 -11.43
C ARG A 282 13.73 4.80 -10.41
N LEU A 283 13.50 3.50 -10.18
CA LEU A 283 12.67 2.98 -9.11
C LEU A 283 13.55 2.11 -8.22
N ILE A 284 13.79 2.55 -6.99
CA ILE A 284 14.69 1.91 -6.05
C ILE A 284 13.86 1.08 -5.08
N VAL A 285 13.96 -0.24 -5.20
CA VAL A 285 13.37 -1.20 -4.26
C VAL A 285 14.21 -1.23 -3.00
N ALA A 286 13.70 -0.67 -1.91
CA ALA A 286 14.36 -0.71 -0.61
C ALA A 286 13.70 -1.77 0.27
N THR A 287 14.45 -2.81 0.64
CA THR A 287 13.97 -3.89 1.51
C THR A 287 14.63 -3.80 2.88
N ASN A 288 14.03 -4.48 3.85
CA ASN A 288 14.69 -4.80 5.11
C ASN A 288 15.44 -6.15 5.00
N GLU A 289 15.70 -6.81 6.11
CA GLU A 289 16.36 -8.12 6.18
C GLU A 289 15.61 -9.21 5.40
N ASN A 290 14.29 -9.05 5.21
CA ASN A 290 13.46 -9.91 4.36
C ASN A 290 13.62 -9.47 2.89
N ASN A 291 14.79 -9.68 2.34
CA ASN A 291 15.28 -9.06 1.11
C ASN A 291 15.02 -9.89 -0.16
N VAL A 292 13.93 -10.63 -0.24
CA VAL A 292 13.62 -11.49 -1.41
C VAL A 292 13.52 -10.70 -2.72
N LEU A 293 13.00 -9.46 -2.66
CA LEU A 293 12.91 -8.60 -3.83
C LEU A 293 14.26 -8.02 -4.23
N ASP A 294 15.08 -7.59 -3.29
CA ASP A 294 16.44 -7.15 -3.57
C ASP A 294 17.27 -8.30 -4.20
N GLU A 295 17.14 -9.50 -3.67
CA GLU A 295 17.77 -10.69 -4.28
C GLU A 295 17.34 -10.87 -5.73
N PHE A 296 16.03 -10.75 -6.02
CA PHE A 296 15.54 -10.89 -7.40
C PHE A 296 16.13 -9.82 -8.32
N PHE A 297 16.07 -8.55 -7.96
CA PHE A 297 16.56 -7.50 -8.85
C PHE A 297 18.07 -7.54 -9.10
N ARG A 298 18.84 -8.12 -8.18
CA ARG A 298 20.28 -8.34 -8.35
C ARG A 298 20.63 -9.61 -9.10
N THR A 299 19.87 -10.68 -8.95
CA THR A 299 20.29 -12.03 -9.38
C THR A 299 19.31 -12.73 -10.31
N GLY A 300 18.08 -12.25 -10.46
CA GLY A 300 16.99 -12.93 -11.15
C GLY A 300 16.31 -14.04 -10.32
N ALA A 301 16.77 -14.31 -9.12
CA ALA A 301 16.21 -15.36 -8.27
C ALA A 301 15.21 -14.79 -7.28
N TYR A 302 13.96 -15.20 -7.39
CA TYR A 302 12.88 -14.90 -6.44
C TYR A 302 12.66 -16.12 -5.55
N ARG A 303 13.26 -16.14 -4.38
CA ARG A 303 13.19 -17.26 -3.42
C ARG A 303 12.26 -16.91 -2.28
N VAL A 304 11.07 -17.50 -2.28
CA VAL A 304 10.10 -17.32 -1.21
C VAL A 304 10.59 -18.06 0.04
N ARG A 305 10.69 -17.35 1.16
CA ARG A 305 11.08 -17.93 2.45
C ARG A 305 9.84 -18.51 3.15
N SER A 306 10.05 -19.55 3.95
CA SER A 306 9.00 -20.06 4.83
C SER A 306 8.67 -19.05 5.95
N SER A 307 7.54 -19.22 6.63
CA SER A 307 7.20 -18.38 7.81
C SER A 307 8.27 -18.49 8.90
N ALA A 308 8.94 -19.65 9.03
CA ALA A 308 10.01 -19.85 10.00
C ALA A 308 11.32 -19.12 9.63
N ASP A 309 11.53 -18.84 8.34
CA ASP A 309 12.71 -18.16 7.82
C ASP A 309 12.48 -16.65 7.59
N THR A 310 11.24 -16.19 7.70
CA THR A 310 10.88 -14.77 7.66
C THR A 310 11.22 -14.13 8.99
N LEU A 311 12.06 -13.09 8.94
CA LEU A 311 12.53 -12.40 10.13
C LEU A 311 11.49 -11.41 10.62
N GLU A 312 11.28 -11.37 11.93
CA GLU A 312 10.53 -10.31 12.61
C GLU A 312 11.49 -9.13 12.82
N THR A 313 11.20 -7.98 12.20
CA THR A 313 12.11 -6.83 12.18
C THR A 313 11.51 -5.59 12.83
N SER A 314 12.32 -4.53 13.00
CA SER A 314 11.86 -3.22 13.46
C SER A 314 11.18 -2.37 12.37
N SER A 315 11.07 -2.89 11.13
CA SER A 315 10.23 -2.32 10.07
C SER A 315 9.16 -3.34 9.60
N PRO A 316 8.20 -3.71 10.47
CA PRO A 316 7.37 -4.91 10.32
C PRO A 316 6.42 -4.88 9.13
N SER A 317 6.06 -3.73 8.57
CA SER A 317 5.24 -3.66 7.36
C SER A 317 5.94 -4.21 6.12
N MET A 318 7.26 -4.41 6.19
CA MET A 318 8.10 -4.96 5.14
C MET A 318 8.53 -6.41 5.42
N ASP A 319 8.06 -7.06 6.49
CA ASP A 319 8.35 -8.46 6.85
C ASP A 319 7.56 -9.41 5.95
N ILE A 320 7.90 -9.39 4.68
CA ILE A 320 7.21 -10.08 3.60
C ILE A 320 8.20 -10.96 2.84
N SER A 321 7.90 -12.25 2.75
CA SER A 321 8.65 -13.22 1.96
C SER A 321 8.03 -13.53 0.61
N ARG A 322 6.72 -13.27 0.44
CA ARG A 322 6.00 -13.42 -0.81
C ARG A 322 5.27 -12.13 -1.16
N ALA A 323 5.89 -11.31 -2.00
CA ALA A 323 5.35 -10.02 -2.41
C ALA A 323 4.17 -10.19 -3.37
N SER A 324 2.96 -9.90 -2.89
CA SER A 324 1.71 -10.20 -3.60
C SER A 324 1.54 -9.43 -4.90
N ASN A 325 2.01 -8.17 -4.99
CA ASN A 325 1.87 -7.36 -6.21
C ASN A 325 3.02 -7.55 -7.20
N PHE A 326 4.05 -8.32 -6.85
CA PHE A 326 5.19 -8.56 -7.72
C PHE A 326 4.81 -9.27 -9.02
N GLU A 327 3.74 -10.05 -8.99
CA GLU A 327 3.16 -10.71 -10.16
C GLU A 327 2.81 -9.74 -11.29
N ARG A 328 2.31 -8.53 -10.98
CA ARG A 328 2.00 -7.51 -12.00
C ARG A 328 3.25 -7.06 -12.76
N PHE A 329 4.36 -6.85 -12.04
CA PHE A 329 5.62 -6.49 -12.67
C PHE A 329 6.22 -7.64 -13.49
N ILE A 330 6.19 -8.87 -12.96
CA ILE A 330 6.67 -10.05 -13.70
C ILE A 330 5.86 -10.28 -14.96
N TYR A 331 4.55 -10.07 -14.92
CA TYR A 331 3.69 -10.13 -16.10
C TYR A 331 4.16 -9.14 -17.18
N ASP A 332 4.41 -7.88 -16.83
CA ASP A 332 4.96 -6.88 -17.76
C ASP A 332 6.38 -7.25 -18.24
N LEU A 333 7.25 -7.72 -17.35
CA LEU A 333 8.61 -8.13 -17.65
C LEU A 333 8.65 -9.26 -18.69
N LEU A 334 7.70 -10.19 -18.63
CA LEU A 334 7.55 -11.31 -19.55
C LEU A 334 6.76 -10.95 -20.83
N GLY A 335 6.55 -9.67 -21.10
CA GLY A 335 5.80 -9.19 -22.27
C GLY A 335 4.30 -9.53 -22.20
N ARG A 336 3.77 -9.65 -20.99
CA ARG A 336 2.36 -9.97 -20.69
C ARG A 336 1.96 -11.39 -21.11
N ASP A 337 2.87 -12.34 -20.93
CA ASP A 337 2.59 -13.77 -21.10
C ASP A 337 1.90 -14.33 -19.85
N ALA A 338 0.57 -14.46 -19.94
CA ALA A 338 -0.28 -14.92 -18.83
C ALA A 338 -0.01 -16.37 -18.44
N THR A 339 0.23 -17.25 -19.43
CA THR A 339 0.50 -18.67 -19.19
C THR A 339 1.79 -18.83 -18.39
N ARG A 340 2.86 -18.17 -18.84
CA ARG A 340 4.14 -18.23 -18.18
C ARG A 340 4.10 -17.59 -16.79
N THR A 341 3.37 -16.48 -16.63
CA THR A 341 3.17 -15.85 -15.33
C THR A 341 2.47 -16.79 -14.35
N ALA A 342 1.40 -17.47 -14.79
CA ALA A 342 0.69 -18.45 -13.97
C ALA A 342 1.60 -19.62 -13.55
N GLU A 343 2.42 -20.13 -14.47
CA GLU A 343 3.40 -21.20 -14.19
C GLU A 343 4.41 -20.79 -13.11
N LEU A 344 5.00 -19.59 -13.21
CA LEU A 344 5.97 -19.09 -12.25
C LEU A 344 5.34 -18.90 -10.86
N PHE A 345 4.19 -18.26 -10.77
CA PHE A 345 3.53 -17.98 -9.49
C PHE A 345 2.79 -19.18 -8.87
N SER A 346 2.66 -20.29 -9.59
CA SER A 346 2.23 -21.58 -9.03
C SER A 346 3.30 -22.23 -8.16
N GLN A 347 4.57 -21.88 -8.33
CA GLN A 347 5.71 -22.42 -7.59
C GLN A 347 5.73 -21.83 -6.17
N ARG A 348 5.65 -22.70 -5.16
CA ARG A 348 5.57 -22.26 -3.76
C ARG A 348 6.87 -21.65 -3.24
N GLU A 349 8.00 -22.19 -3.69
CA GLU A 349 9.36 -21.79 -3.24
C GLU A 349 9.92 -20.62 -4.05
N GLY A 350 9.15 -20.13 -5.06
CA GLY A 350 9.59 -19.07 -5.96
C GLY A 350 10.15 -19.59 -7.27
N PHE A 351 10.91 -18.77 -7.99
CA PHE A 351 11.40 -19.05 -9.34
C PHE A 351 12.69 -18.29 -9.62
N THR A 352 13.35 -18.59 -10.75
CA THR A 352 14.48 -17.81 -11.24
C THR A 352 14.29 -17.41 -12.70
N LEU A 353 14.70 -16.19 -13.01
CA LEU A 353 14.82 -15.63 -14.35
C LEU A 353 16.28 -15.23 -14.67
N ALA A 354 17.26 -15.72 -13.89
CA ALA A 354 18.67 -15.34 -14.02
C ALA A 354 19.22 -15.54 -15.46
N ASP A 355 18.84 -16.63 -16.10
CA ASP A 355 19.25 -16.98 -17.48
C ASP A 355 18.21 -16.57 -18.53
N ASP A 356 17.16 -15.87 -18.12
CA ASP A 356 16.09 -15.44 -19.01
C ASP A 356 16.45 -14.15 -19.72
N SER A 357 16.21 -14.10 -21.04
CA SER A 357 16.46 -12.91 -21.86
C SER A 357 15.62 -11.68 -21.46
N ALA A 358 14.52 -11.86 -20.73
CA ALA A 358 13.69 -10.78 -20.23
C ALA A 358 14.29 -10.11 -18.97
N PHE A 359 15.07 -10.83 -18.16
CA PHE A 359 15.54 -10.31 -16.87
C PHE A 359 16.32 -8.99 -16.95
N PRO A 360 17.26 -8.78 -17.91
CA PRO A 360 17.98 -7.51 -18.00
C PRO A 360 17.07 -6.28 -18.20
N ALA A 361 15.87 -6.46 -18.75
CA ALA A 361 14.92 -5.38 -18.95
C ALA A 361 14.44 -4.76 -17.62
N ALA A 362 14.51 -5.47 -16.50
CA ALA A 362 14.16 -4.94 -15.18
C ALA A 362 14.96 -3.65 -14.87
N ALA A 363 16.26 -3.68 -15.07
CA ALA A 363 17.12 -2.51 -14.88
C ALA A 363 17.16 -1.61 -16.12
N GLN A 364 17.35 -2.17 -17.31
CA GLN A 364 17.62 -1.41 -18.54
C GLN A 364 16.37 -0.68 -19.08
N ARG A 365 15.24 -1.36 -19.14
CA ARG A 365 13.99 -0.81 -19.69
C ARG A 365 13.13 -0.19 -18.59
N TYR A 366 12.97 -0.90 -17.48
CA TYR A 366 12.03 -0.51 -16.41
C TYR A 366 12.68 0.33 -15.31
N GLY A 367 14.00 0.49 -15.31
CA GLY A 367 14.73 1.42 -14.46
C GLY A 367 14.83 0.99 -13.00
N PHE A 368 14.63 -0.30 -12.67
CA PHE A 368 14.73 -0.79 -11.30
C PHE A 368 16.17 -0.87 -10.82
N LEU A 369 16.38 -0.40 -9.59
CA LEU A 369 17.54 -0.63 -8.75
C LEU A 369 17.05 -1.21 -7.43
N SER A 370 17.92 -1.83 -6.65
CA SER A 370 17.53 -2.37 -5.34
C SER A 370 18.66 -2.37 -4.32
N GLY A 371 18.25 -2.45 -3.07
CA GLY A 371 19.15 -2.62 -1.94
C GLY A 371 18.39 -3.06 -0.69
N SER A 372 19.13 -3.50 0.30
CA SER A 372 18.58 -3.91 1.59
C SER A 372 19.23 -3.14 2.74
N SER A 373 18.48 -3.03 3.83
CA SER A 373 18.87 -2.36 5.07
C SER A 373 18.74 -3.35 6.22
N THR A 374 19.69 -3.34 7.14
CA THR A 374 19.66 -4.12 8.37
C THR A 374 19.12 -3.29 9.53
N HIS A 375 18.79 -3.92 10.66
CA HIS A 375 18.41 -3.20 11.87
C HIS A 375 19.47 -2.14 12.29
N ALA A 376 20.75 -2.51 12.23
CA ALA A 376 21.84 -1.58 12.54
C ALA A 376 21.89 -0.40 11.56
N ASP A 377 21.71 -0.63 10.26
CA ASP A 377 21.63 0.42 9.25
C ASP A 377 20.45 1.37 9.53
N ARG A 378 19.30 0.80 9.84
CA ARG A 378 18.04 1.52 10.14
C ARG A 378 18.20 2.44 11.36
N VAL A 379 18.67 1.89 12.50
CA VAL A 379 18.91 2.64 13.72
C VAL A 379 19.95 3.76 13.50
N ASN A 380 21.03 3.47 12.78
CA ASN A 380 22.05 4.47 12.46
C ASN A 380 21.50 5.55 11.53
N THR A 381 20.65 5.20 10.55
CA THR A 381 20.03 6.17 9.64
C THR A 381 19.10 7.12 10.39
N ILE A 382 18.26 6.59 11.30
CA ILE A 382 17.38 7.42 12.13
C ILE A 382 18.20 8.36 13.00
N ARG A 383 19.24 7.85 13.67
CA ARG A 383 20.13 8.65 14.53
C ARG A 383 20.83 9.75 13.75
N ASP A 384 21.52 9.42 12.65
CA ASP A 384 22.24 10.39 11.82
C ASP A 384 21.31 11.48 11.28
N THR A 385 20.13 11.09 10.80
CA THR A 385 19.15 12.05 10.27
C THR A 385 18.63 12.98 11.37
N TRP A 386 18.38 12.44 12.58
CA TRP A 386 17.97 13.24 13.71
C TRP A 386 19.07 14.19 14.18
N GLU A 387 20.29 13.71 14.38
CA GLU A 387 21.40 14.51 14.91
C GLU A 387 21.87 15.60 13.95
N ARG A 388 21.90 15.32 12.65
CA ARG A 388 22.39 16.26 11.65
C ARG A 388 21.34 17.20 11.10
N LEU A 389 20.11 16.73 10.93
CA LEU A 389 19.07 17.44 10.20
C LEU A 389 17.85 17.78 11.07
N GLY A 390 17.75 17.23 12.27
CA GLY A 390 16.60 17.41 13.15
C GLY A 390 15.32 16.74 12.62
N VAL A 391 15.45 15.81 11.67
CA VAL A 391 14.33 15.07 11.08
C VAL A 391 14.29 13.65 11.64
N MET A 392 13.17 13.28 12.23
CA MET A 392 12.94 11.96 12.79
C MET A 392 12.19 11.10 11.77
N LEU A 393 12.81 10.02 11.31
CA LEU A 393 12.23 9.08 10.36
C LEU A 393 11.63 7.88 11.09
N ASP A 394 10.50 7.34 10.58
CA ASP A 394 10.07 6.01 10.98
C ASP A 394 11.01 4.91 10.44
N PRO A 395 11.01 3.71 11.03
CA PRO A 395 11.95 2.66 10.65
C PRO A 395 11.89 2.24 9.18
N HIS A 396 10.71 2.23 8.57
CA HIS A 396 10.54 1.84 7.17
C HIS A 396 11.09 2.92 6.22
N THR A 397 10.76 4.19 6.49
CA THR A 397 11.30 5.32 5.73
C THR A 397 12.83 5.37 5.87
N ALA A 398 13.36 5.02 7.04
CA ALA A 398 14.81 4.93 7.26
C ALA A 398 15.46 3.85 6.37
N ASP A 399 14.81 2.70 6.14
CA ASP A 399 15.28 1.70 5.17
C ASP A 399 15.34 2.30 3.75
N GLY A 400 14.31 3.04 3.35
CA GLY A 400 14.27 3.74 2.06
C GLY A 400 15.38 4.77 1.89
N VAL A 401 15.61 5.59 2.90
CA VAL A 401 16.68 6.61 2.92
C VAL A 401 18.07 5.96 2.90
N ARG A 402 18.27 4.88 3.68
CA ARG A 402 19.53 4.13 3.72
C ARG A 402 19.90 3.59 2.35
N VAL A 403 18.94 2.96 1.67
CA VAL A 403 19.17 2.38 0.33
C VAL A 403 19.38 3.47 -0.70
N ALA A 404 18.59 4.56 -0.67
CA ALA A 404 18.77 5.71 -1.56
C ALA A 404 20.17 6.31 -1.47
N ARG A 405 20.65 6.56 -0.25
CA ARG A 405 22.02 7.06 0.00
C ARG A 405 23.08 6.08 -0.51
N GLY A 406 22.87 4.79 -0.32
CA GLY A 406 23.80 3.74 -0.79
C GLY A 406 23.90 3.62 -2.31
N LEU A 407 22.87 4.06 -3.04
CA LEU A 407 22.80 4.01 -4.51
C LEU A 407 23.00 5.38 -5.17
N ARG A 408 23.29 6.45 -4.39
CA ARG A 408 23.37 7.82 -4.87
C ARG A 408 24.29 7.98 -6.09
N ASP A 409 25.43 7.31 -6.10
CA ASP A 409 26.42 7.37 -7.20
C ASP A 409 25.91 6.73 -8.52
N GLN A 410 24.79 6.00 -8.47
CA GLN A 410 24.16 5.37 -9.64
C GLN A 410 22.94 6.15 -10.15
N VAL A 411 22.57 7.25 -9.50
CA VAL A 411 21.34 8.01 -9.78
C VAL A 411 21.66 9.50 -9.84
N ASP A 412 21.65 10.08 -11.04
CA ASP A 412 21.97 11.50 -11.24
C ASP A 412 20.78 12.44 -10.97
N THR A 413 19.56 11.90 -10.92
CA THR A 413 18.33 12.68 -10.71
C THR A 413 18.07 12.91 -9.21
N PRO A 414 17.23 13.91 -8.84
CA PRO A 414 16.66 13.97 -7.50
C PRO A 414 15.98 12.66 -7.13
N ILE A 415 16.12 12.23 -5.86
CA ILE A 415 15.48 11.02 -5.35
C ILE A 415 14.40 11.44 -4.34
N VAL A 416 13.18 10.97 -4.52
CA VAL A 416 12.13 11.06 -3.50
C VAL A 416 12.05 9.72 -2.78
N CYS A 417 12.31 9.70 -1.48
CA CYS A 417 11.99 8.58 -0.62
C CYS A 417 10.54 8.73 -0.16
N LEU A 418 9.72 7.71 -0.42
CA LEU A 418 8.32 7.71 0.01
C LEU A 418 8.23 7.33 1.49
N GLU A 419 7.60 8.20 2.27
CA GLU A 419 7.39 7.97 3.70
C GLU A 419 6.36 6.86 3.92
N THR A 420 6.64 5.96 4.86
CA THR A 420 5.73 4.86 5.18
C THR A 420 4.77 5.20 6.30
N ALA A 421 5.27 5.79 7.38
CA ALA A 421 4.50 6.11 8.58
C ALA A 421 5.13 7.25 9.39
N LEU A 422 4.41 7.73 10.41
CA LEU A 422 5.01 8.63 11.40
C LEU A 422 5.79 7.82 12.46
N PRO A 423 6.89 8.40 13.00
CA PRO A 423 7.75 7.77 14.01
C PRO A 423 7.00 7.28 15.25
N VAL A 424 5.94 7.99 15.67
CA VAL A 424 5.14 7.66 16.87
C VAL A 424 4.54 6.25 16.85
N LYS A 425 4.39 5.65 15.68
CA LYS A 425 3.89 4.27 15.54
C LYS A 425 4.91 3.21 15.97
N PHE A 426 6.19 3.57 16.03
CA PHE A 426 7.33 2.67 16.26
C PHE A 426 8.29 3.22 17.32
N SER A 427 7.75 3.74 18.41
CA SER A 427 8.49 4.46 19.46
C SER A 427 9.72 3.70 19.97
N ASP A 428 9.63 2.39 20.18
CA ASP A 428 10.75 1.60 20.72
C ASP A 428 12.02 1.74 19.86
N THR A 429 11.90 1.62 18.54
CA THR A 429 13.04 1.78 17.61
C THR A 429 13.54 3.23 17.56
N ILE A 430 12.62 4.20 17.68
CA ILE A 430 13.00 5.62 17.73
C ILE A 430 13.79 5.95 19.00
N VAL A 431 13.33 5.44 20.14
CA VAL A 431 14.04 5.59 21.43
C VAL A 431 15.41 4.91 21.39
N GLU A 432 15.50 3.70 20.82
CA GLU A 432 16.79 3.00 20.62
C GLU A 432 17.75 3.85 19.78
N ALA A 433 17.26 4.47 18.72
CA ALA A 433 18.08 5.24 17.81
C ALA A 433 18.50 6.61 18.38
N THR A 434 17.60 7.31 19.06
CA THR A 434 17.74 8.74 19.39
C THR A 434 17.78 9.02 20.90
N GLY A 435 17.42 8.06 21.74
CA GLY A 435 17.25 8.25 23.19
C GLY A 435 16.03 9.09 23.57
N ARG A 436 15.10 9.35 22.62
CA ARG A 436 13.94 10.23 22.81
C ARG A 436 12.67 9.58 22.29
N GLU A 437 11.56 9.80 23.01
CA GLU A 437 10.23 9.48 22.48
C GLU A 437 9.91 10.36 21.27
N PRO A 438 9.28 9.83 20.24
CA PRO A 438 8.78 10.63 19.13
C PRO A 438 7.63 11.53 19.59
N ASP A 439 7.51 12.69 18.97
CA ASP A 439 6.40 13.61 19.26
C ASP A 439 5.07 13.00 18.85
N LEU A 440 4.07 13.13 19.74
CA LEU A 440 2.68 12.76 19.41
C LEU A 440 2.01 13.95 18.71
N PRO A 441 1.65 13.85 17.42
CA PRO A 441 0.94 14.92 16.74
C PRO A 441 -0.37 15.29 17.43
N GLU A 442 -0.73 16.58 17.45
CA GLU A 442 -1.92 17.10 18.15
C GLU A 442 -3.22 16.38 17.74
N ARG A 443 -3.32 15.97 16.45
CA ARG A 443 -4.46 15.21 15.93
C ARG A 443 -4.69 13.87 16.62
N PHE A 444 -3.70 13.35 17.34
CA PHE A 444 -3.78 12.11 18.13
C PHE A 444 -3.83 12.38 19.64
N ALA A 445 -4.06 13.63 20.06
CA ALA A 445 -4.18 13.95 21.48
C ALA A 445 -5.28 13.10 22.14
N GLY A 446 -4.94 12.47 23.27
CA GLY A 446 -5.86 11.62 24.02
C GLY A 446 -6.05 10.19 23.49
N ILE A 447 -5.54 9.84 22.33
CA ILE A 447 -5.74 8.50 21.72
C ILE A 447 -5.26 7.37 22.64
N MET A 448 -4.13 7.57 23.34
CA MET A 448 -3.54 6.58 24.22
C MET A 448 -4.38 6.28 25.48
N SER A 449 -5.25 7.20 25.88
CA SER A 449 -6.14 7.09 27.04
C SER A 449 -7.61 6.81 26.67
N ALA A 450 -7.93 6.69 25.39
CA ALA A 450 -9.27 6.35 24.94
C ALA A 450 -9.69 4.94 25.43
N PRO A 451 -11.00 4.72 25.74
CA PRO A 451 -11.53 3.39 25.99
C PRO A 451 -11.21 2.43 24.85
N ARG A 452 -11.02 1.17 25.15
CA ARG A 452 -10.69 0.14 24.14
C ARG A 452 -11.88 -0.76 23.87
N HIS A 453 -12.24 -0.88 22.58
CA HIS A 453 -13.33 -1.70 22.06
C HIS A 453 -12.74 -2.85 21.24
N VAL A 454 -12.51 -3.98 21.92
CA VAL A 454 -11.95 -5.19 21.33
C VAL A 454 -12.57 -6.41 22.00
N THR A 455 -12.79 -7.46 21.22
CA THR A 455 -13.32 -8.74 21.70
C THR A 455 -12.21 -9.79 21.66
N ASP A 456 -11.87 -10.34 22.81
CA ASP A 456 -10.94 -11.48 22.89
C ASP A 456 -11.63 -12.76 22.44
N MET A 457 -10.98 -13.53 21.57
CA MET A 457 -11.49 -14.82 21.07
C MET A 457 -10.40 -15.88 21.00
N PRO A 458 -10.77 -17.17 21.14
CA PRO A 458 -9.83 -18.26 20.86
C PRO A 458 -9.52 -18.31 19.36
N ASN A 459 -8.39 -18.91 19.01
CA ASN A 459 -8.00 -19.21 17.64
C ASN A 459 -8.88 -20.32 17.03
N ASP A 460 -10.13 -19.98 16.71
CA ASP A 460 -11.15 -20.90 16.18
C ASP A 460 -12.03 -20.19 15.12
N ALA A 461 -11.96 -20.67 13.88
CA ALA A 461 -12.73 -20.13 12.76
C ALA A 461 -14.25 -20.26 12.96
N ALA A 462 -14.73 -21.27 13.70
CA ALA A 462 -16.16 -21.43 13.96
C ALA A 462 -16.68 -20.36 14.92
N VAL A 463 -15.89 -19.99 15.92
CA VAL A 463 -16.21 -18.90 16.85
C VAL A 463 -16.26 -17.56 16.13
N VAL A 464 -15.28 -17.27 15.26
CA VAL A 464 -15.27 -16.05 14.46
C VAL A 464 -16.46 -15.99 13.50
N LYS A 465 -16.79 -17.10 12.82
CA LYS A 465 -18.00 -17.19 11.96
C LYS A 465 -19.28 -16.92 12.75
N ASP A 466 -19.39 -17.46 13.95
CA ASP A 466 -20.57 -17.24 14.80
C ASP A 466 -20.67 -15.78 15.27
N PHE A 467 -19.55 -15.15 15.57
CA PHE A 467 -19.50 -13.72 15.89
C PHE A 467 -19.99 -12.87 14.72
N ILE A 468 -19.45 -13.08 13.50
CA ILE A 468 -19.88 -12.37 12.28
C ILE A 468 -21.39 -12.58 12.07
N ARG A 469 -21.87 -13.83 12.19
CA ARG A 469 -23.29 -14.16 12.01
C ARG A 469 -24.20 -13.38 12.94
N ARG A 470 -23.86 -13.30 14.22
CA ARG A 470 -24.67 -12.59 15.24
C ARG A 470 -24.63 -11.08 15.02
N THR A 471 -23.49 -10.53 14.65
CA THR A 471 -23.30 -9.09 14.42
C THR A 471 -24.06 -8.61 13.17
N VAL A 472 -24.04 -9.37 12.08
CA VAL A 472 -24.69 -9.01 10.81
C VAL A 472 -26.20 -9.28 10.80
N ALA A 473 -26.69 -10.17 11.68
CA ALA A 473 -28.12 -10.48 11.78
C ALA A 473 -28.91 -9.54 12.70
N GLY A 474 -28.26 -8.70 13.46
CA GLY A 474 -28.86 -7.66 14.33
C GLY A 474 -28.92 -6.33 13.64
#